data_8e312bb9bc45f3ef7161588499984464
#
_entry.id   8e312bb9bc45f3ef7161588499984464
#
_cell.length_a   1.000
_cell.length_b   1.000
_cell.length_c   1.000
_cell.angle_alpha   90.00
_cell.angle_beta   90.00
_cell.angle_gamma   90.00
#
_symmetry.space_group_name_H-M   'P 1'
#
loop_
_entity.id
_entity.type
_entity.pdbx_description
1 polymer ?
#
loop_
_entity_poly.entity_id
_entity_poly.type
_entity_poly.pdbx_seq_one_letter_code
_entity_poly.pdbx_strand_id
1 'polypeptide(L)'
;MDRIKLYNIDGCGYCAMVRTVLKQLELDYETIDVPWTHHERTEVLKVSGQSMVPVLVHGEVILSDEYEIIDYLKKTYPVKS
;
A
#
# COMPACT_ATOMS: atom_id res chain seq x y z
N MET A 1 -16.59 -6.57 -4.85
CA MET A 1 -15.27 -6.16 -5.34
C MET A 1 -14.34 -5.92 -4.17
N ASP A 2 -13.11 -6.37 -4.31
CA ASP A 2 -12.14 -6.22 -3.23
C ASP A 2 -11.68 -4.77 -3.11
N ARG A 3 -11.67 -4.27 -1.89
CA ARG A 3 -11.21 -2.93 -1.61
C ARG A 3 -9.68 -2.90 -1.52
N ILE A 4 -9.08 -1.86 -2.05
CA ILE A 4 -7.63 -1.65 -1.92
C ILE A 4 -7.32 -1.27 -0.47
N LYS A 5 -6.36 -1.98 0.13
CA LYS A 5 -5.90 -1.70 1.49
C LYS A 5 -4.42 -1.34 1.44
N LEU A 6 -4.06 -0.27 2.11
CA LEU A 6 -2.67 0.19 2.20
C LEU A 6 -2.23 0.19 3.66
N TYR A 7 -1.22 -0.61 3.97
CA TYR A 7 -0.56 -0.58 5.28
C TYR A 7 0.40 0.59 5.29
N ASN A 8 0.22 1.49 6.21
CA ASN A 8 0.81 2.82 6.20
C ASN A 8 1.36 3.23 7.56
N ILE A 9 2.40 4.10 7.53
CA ILE A 9 2.89 4.78 8.74
C ILE A 9 2.94 6.28 8.41
N ASP A 10 2.42 7.11 9.31
CA ASP A 10 2.51 8.56 9.16
C ASP A 10 3.99 8.98 9.21
N GLY A 11 4.37 9.86 8.30
CA GLY A 11 5.74 10.32 8.19
C GLY A 11 6.65 9.44 7.33
N CYS A 12 6.14 8.33 6.81
CA CYS A 12 6.88 7.48 5.90
C CYS A 12 6.82 8.05 4.49
N GLY A 13 7.98 8.41 3.92
CA GLY A 13 8.04 8.98 2.59
C GLY A 13 7.59 8.03 1.49
N TYR A 14 7.91 6.74 1.62
CA TYR A 14 7.50 5.74 0.63
C TYR A 14 5.99 5.50 0.66
N CYS A 15 5.41 5.48 1.85
CA CYS A 15 3.96 5.39 1.99
C CYS A 15 3.26 6.60 1.35
N ALA A 16 3.84 7.79 1.53
CA ALA A 16 3.32 9.01 0.93
C ALA A 16 3.34 8.96 -0.60
N MET A 17 4.38 8.37 -1.19
CA MET A 17 4.46 8.18 -2.65
C MET A 17 3.30 7.33 -3.15
N VAL A 18 3.00 6.24 -2.47
CA VAL A 18 1.91 5.35 -2.84
C VAL A 18 0.56 6.05 -2.69
N ARG A 19 0.36 6.76 -1.59
CA ARG A 19 -0.88 7.53 -1.37
C ARG A 19 -1.09 8.58 -2.45
N THR A 20 -0.02 9.24 -2.87
CA THR A 20 -0.08 10.23 -3.94
C THR A 20 -0.57 9.60 -5.25
N VAL A 21 -0.05 8.43 -5.60
CA VAL A 21 -0.47 7.73 -6.81
C VAL A 21 -1.94 7.31 -6.72
N LEU A 22 -2.35 6.76 -5.58
CA LEU A 22 -3.75 6.39 -5.36
C LEU A 22 -4.68 7.58 -5.54
N LYS A 23 -4.29 8.75 -5.03
CA LYS A 23 -5.05 9.98 -5.17
C LYS A 23 -5.09 10.47 -6.61
N GLN A 24 -3.97 10.42 -7.31
CA GLN A 24 -3.90 10.81 -8.72
C GLN A 24 -4.79 9.96 -9.61
N LEU A 25 -4.91 8.68 -9.28
CA LEU A 25 -5.77 7.75 -10.02
C LEU A 25 -7.22 7.78 -9.56
N GLU A 26 -7.53 8.62 -8.58
CA GLU A 26 -8.88 8.77 -8.03
C GLU A 26 -9.47 7.45 -7.50
N LEU A 27 -8.62 6.65 -6.88
CA LEU A 27 -9.02 5.34 -6.35
C LEU A 27 -9.45 5.44 -4.88
N ASP A 28 -10.50 4.72 -4.53
CA ASP A 28 -10.87 4.53 -3.14
C ASP A 28 -9.97 3.48 -2.53
N TYR A 29 -9.47 3.75 -1.33
CA TYR A 29 -8.65 2.80 -0.61
C TYR A 29 -8.80 3.01 0.89
N GLU A 30 -8.45 1.97 1.63
CA GLU A 30 -8.44 2.00 3.09
C GLU A 30 -7.00 2.00 3.56
N THR A 31 -6.66 2.89 4.49
CA THR A 31 -5.35 2.87 5.12
C THR A 31 -5.43 2.15 6.45
N ILE A 32 -4.43 1.31 6.71
CA ILE A 32 -4.28 0.61 7.97
C ILE A 32 -2.97 1.07 8.56
N ASP A 33 -3.05 1.89 9.61
CA ASP A 33 -1.85 2.41 10.26
C ASP A 33 -1.17 1.32 11.06
N VAL A 34 0.15 1.19 10.91
CA VAL A 34 0.93 0.21 11.62
C VAL A 34 1.88 0.90 12.60
N PRO A 35 2.31 0.21 13.67
CA PRO A 35 3.24 0.81 14.64
C PRO A 35 4.61 1.12 14.03
N TRP A 36 5.29 2.12 14.59
CA TRP A 36 6.66 2.43 14.20
C TRP A 36 7.62 1.31 14.55
N THR A 37 7.38 0.62 15.66
CA THR A 37 8.24 -0.45 16.13
C THR A 37 8.02 -1.72 15.32
N HIS A 38 9.06 -2.21 14.65
CA HIS A 38 8.96 -3.35 13.73
C HIS A 38 8.38 -4.61 14.36
N HIS A 39 8.76 -4.92 15.59
CA HIS A 39 8.29 -6.13 16.24
C HIS A 39 6.80 -6.07 16.64
N GLU A 40 6.19 -4.89 16.61
CA GLU A 40 4.76 -4.73 16.86
C GLU A 40 3.92 -4.76 15.58
N ARG A 41 4.56 -4.89 14.42
CA ARG A 41 3.87 -4.92 13.12
C ARG A 41 3.41 -6.33 12.76
N THR A 42 2.68 -6.97 13.67
CA THR A 42 2.30 -8.37 13.49
C THR A 42 1.35 -8.58 12.32
N GLU A 43 0.43 -7.64 12.10
CA GLU A 43 -0.54 -7.77 11.03
C GLU A 43 0.12 -7.68 9.64
N VAL A 44 1.00 -6.70 9.45
CA VAL A 44 1.69 -6.55 8.17
C VAL A 44 2.63 -7.73 7.93
N LEU A 45 3.23 -8.27 8.97
CA LEU A 45 4.08 -9.45 8.88
C LEU A 45 3.28 -10.68 8.43
N LYS A 46 2.07 -10.87 8.97
CA LYS A 46 1.19 -11.97 8.56
C LYS A 46 0.79 -11.87 7.10
N VAL A 47 0.54 -10.67 6.62
CA VAL A 47 0.02 -10.44 5.27
C VAL A 47 1.14 -10.56 4.24
N SER A 48 2.29 -9.94 4.49
CA SER A 48 3.36 -9.80 3.49
C SER A 48 4.61 -10.64 3.77
N GLY A 49 4.72 -11.22 4.95
CA GLY A 49 5.90 -11.97 5.35
C GLY A 49 7.06 -11.08 5.80
N GLN A 50 6.84 -9.79 5.92
CA GLN A 50 7.86 -8.84 6.36
C GLN A 50 7.20 -7.70 7.13
N SER A 51 8.00 -6.93 7.87
CA SER A 51 7.51 -5.84 8.71
C SER A 51 7.67 -4.46 8.10
N MET A 52 8.10 -4.36 6.85
CA MET A 52 8.29 -3.08 6.18
C MET A 52 7.00 -2.58 5.53
N VAL A 53 6.86 -1.28 5.43
CA VAL A 53 5.76 -0.62 4.73
C VAL A 53 6.35 0.26 3.63
N PRO A 54 5.60 0.60 2.59
CA PRO A 54 4.18 0.31 2.37
C PRO A 54 3.92 -1.12 1.93
N VAL A 55 2.73 -1.63 2.25
CA VAL A 55 2.22 -2.89 1.70
C VAL A 55 0.83 -2.63 1.16
N LEU A 56 0.58 -3.04 -0.06
CA LEU A 56 -0.74 -2.91 -0.68
C LEU A 56 -1.38 -4.28 -0.84
N VAL A 57 -2.62 -4.39 -0.44
CA VAL A 57 -3.42 -5.60 -0.61
C VAL A 57 -4.64 -5.26 -1.46
N HIS A 58 -4.83 -6.00 -2.54
CA HIS A 58 -6.00 -5.85 -3.40
C HIS A 58 -6.48 -7.23 -3.81
N GLY A 59 -7.44 -7.76 -3.06
CA GLY A 59 -7.87 -9.14 -3.22
C GLY A 59 -6.75 -10.10 -2.86
N GLU A 60 -6.32 -10.91 -3.81
CA GLU A 60 -5.22 -11.85 -3.62
C GLU A 60 -3.85 -11.24 -3.93
N VAL A 61 -3.82 -10.01 -4.44
CA VAL A 61 -2.58 -9.32 -4.77
C VAL A 61 -2.00 -8.69 -3.51
N ILE A 62 -0.76 -9.02 -3.19
CA ILE A 62 -0.04 -8.47 -2.04
C ILE A 62 1.31 -7.98 -2.55
N LEU A 63 1.55 -6.67 -2.45
CA LEU A 63 2.77 -6.04 -2.91
C LEU A 63 3.42 -5.29 -1.75
N SER A 64 4.73 -5.46 -1.59
CA SER A 64 5.46 -4.91 -0.45
C SER A 64 6.56 -3.93 -0.82
N ASP A 65 6.72 -3.61 -2.09
CA ASP A 65 7.70 -2.64 -2.59
C ASP A 65 6.95 -1.47 -3.19
N GLU A 66 7.31 -0.24 -2.81
CA GLU A 66 6.64 0.97 -3.28
C GLU A 66 6.67 1.09 -4.81
N TYR A 67 7.75 0.71 -5.45
CA TYR A 67 7.84 0.76 -6.91
C TYR A 67 6.96 -0.29 -7.57
N GLU A 68 6.89 -1.48 -7.01
CA GLU A 68 5.98 -2.53 -7.51
C GLU A 68 4.53 -2.14 -7.33
N ILE A 69 4.20 -1.51 -6.20
CA ILE A 69 2.86 -1.01 -5.93
C ILE A 69 2.46 0.04 -6.96
N ILE A 70 3.32 1.02 -7.18
CA ILE A 70 3.05 2.10 -8.12
C ILE A 70 2.89 1.56 -9.53
N ASP A 71 3.77 0.66 -9.95
CA ASP A 71 3.70 0.02 -11.27
C ASP A 71 2.39 -0.75 -11.45
N TYR A 72 2.01 -1.54 -10.44
CA TYR A 72 0.76 -2.29 -10.45
C TYR A 72 -0.45 -1.36 -10.60
N LEU A 73 -0.48 -0.28 -9.82
CA LEU A 73 -1.59 0.67 -9.87
C LEU A 73 -1.70 1.36 -11.22
N LYS A 74 -0.58 1.78 -11.78
CA LYS A 74 -0.58 2.47 -13.08
C LYS A 74 -0.96 1.55 -14.24
N LYS A 75 -0.62 0.28 -14.16
CA LYS A 75 -1.00 -0.72 -15.17
C LYS A 75 -2.45 -1.14 -15.05
N THR A 76 -2.92 -1.30 -13.81
CA THR A 76 -4.28 -1.75 -13.53
C THR A 76 -5.31 -0.63 -13.72
N TYR A 77 -4.93 0.58 -13.35
CA TYR A 77 -5.79 1.76 -13.41
C TYR A 77 -5.08 2.89 -14.15
N PRO A 78 -4.98 2.81 -15.48
CA PRO A 78 -4.27 3.85 -16.23
C PRO A 78 -4.95 5.21 -16.08
N VAL A 79 -4.14 6.26 -16.00
CA VAL A 79 -4.64 7.62 -15.90
C VAL A 79 -5.34 7.98 -17.20
N LYS A 80 -6.55 8.52 -17.09
CA LYS A 80 -7.26 9.03 -18.25
C LYS A 80 -6.71 10.41 -18.59
N SER A 81 -6.15 10.54 -19.76
CA SER A 81 -5.67 11.83 -20.25
C SER A 81 -6.78 12.61 -20.92
#